data_06c3d5a7a09cf4561a0b77ea0ee73955
#
_entry.id   06c3d5a7a09cf4561a0b77ea0ee73955
#
_cell.length_a   1.000
_cell.length_b   1.000
_cell.length_c   1.000
_cell.angle_alpha   90.00
_cell.angle_beta   90.00
_cell.angle_gamma   90.00
#
_symmetry.space_group_name_H-M   'P 1'
#
loop_
_entity.id
_entity.type
_entity.pdbx_description
1 polymer ?
#
loop_
_entity_poly.entity_id
_entity_poly.type
_entity_poly.pdbx_seq_one_letter_code
_entity_poly.pdbx_strand_id
1 'polypeptide(L)'
;MSDHTEVQSAAIAEAIGGFRFGAGFGKTLSRLLRQGIGVHHAGMLPRYRRLVEQLAQEGLLKIICGTDTLGVGINVPIRTVMFTSLTKFDGRRTRVLKSREFHQIAGRAGRAGFDTVGYVVAQAPEHVIANHKALAKAGDDPKKRRKVQRHKPPEGFVNYSEETFTKLIESTPETLHARMRITEAMLLNLLQRDEDTARAVQHLVEAATPAVAERRRLYRRAVQIGLSLLRSEVVHRLEVPTPGGRRFAMNEALQDDFALNQPLSAFASEAVATLDPDSPSHALDVVSVIEATLDNPMTVLIAQQHAARGEAIAHMKEDGYDYEED
;
A
#
# COMPACT_ATOMS: atom_id res chain seq x y z
N MET A 1 -20.85 9.42 35.12
CA MET A 1 -20.35 9.24 33.75
C MET A 1 -19.83 10.54 33.12
N SER A 2 -20.17 11.71 33.63
CA SER A 2 -19.71 13.04 33.13
C SER A 2 -18.24 13.34 33.44
N ASP A 3 -17.76 13.07 34.65
CA ASP A 3 -16.40 13.43 35.10
C ASP A 3 -15.26 12.79 34.29
N HIS A 4 -15.39 11.52 33.90
CA HIS A 4 -14.38 10.86 33.08
C HIS A 4 -14.25 11.47 31.66
N THR A 5 -15.31 12.05 31.13
CA THR A 5 -15.34 12.64 29.80
C THR A 5 -14.67 14.02 29.79
N GLU A 6 -14.83 14.79 30.84
CA GLU A 6 -14.20 16.11 30.99
C GLU A 6 -12.69 16.00 31.24
N VAL A 7 -12.26 15.10 32.12
CA VAL A 7 -10.84 14.82 32.40
C VAL A 7 -10.13 14.35 31.12
N GLN A 8 -10.76 13.45 30.36
CA GLN A 8 -10.19 12.94 29.11
C GLN A 8 -10.11 14.03 28.02
N SER A 9 -11.13 14.90 27.94
CA SER A 9 -11.13 16.03 27.00
C SER A 9 -10.04 17.04 27.34
N ALA A 10 -9.81 17.32 28.64
CA ALA A 10 -8.74 18.19 29.10
C ALA A 10 -7.35 17.59 28.77
N ALA A 11 -7.14 16.30 29.04
CA ALA A 11 -5.89 15.60 28.71
C ALA A 11 -5.60 15.62 27.19
N ILE A 12 -6.63 15.40 26.36
CA ILE A 12 -6.46 15.52 24.90
C ILE A 12 -6.11 16.97 24.51
N ALA A 13 -6.79 17.96 25.10
CA ALA A 13 -6.53 19.38 24.81
C ALA A 13 -5.09 19.76 25.16
N GLU A 14 -4.55 19.27 26.28
CA GLU A 14 -3.17 19.44 26.69
C GLU A 14 -2.21 18.76 25.71
N ALA A 15 -2.44 17.49 25.38
CA ALA A 15 -1.60 16.71 24.47
C ALA A 15 -1.49 17.31 23.07
N ILE A 16 -2.56 17.94 22.55
CA ILE A 16 -2.57 18.60 21.25
C ILE A 16 -2.29 20.11 21.30
N GLY A 17 -2.11 20.70 22.49
CA GLY A 17 -2.00 22.15 22.67
C GLY A 17 -0.85 22.79 21.91
N GLY A 18 0.29 22.10 21.79
CA GLY A 18 1.45 22.53 21.00
C GLY A 18 1.43 22.12 19.52
N PHE A 19 0.42 21.38 19.07
CA PHE A 19 0.40 20.81 17.73
C PHE A 19 -0.24 21.78 16.72
N ARG A 20 0.48 22.11 15.64
CA ARG A 20 -0.01 23.01 14.58
C ARG A 20 -0.80 22.20 13.54
N PHE A 21 -2.10 22.36 13.54
CA PHE A 21 -2.98 21.81 12.52
C PHE A 21 -3.03 22.72 11.29
N GLY A 22 -2.84 22.15 10.10
CA GLY A 22 -2.97 22.89 8.84
C GLY A 22 -4.43 23.24 8.51
N ALA A 23 -4.62 24.06 7.48
CA ALA A 23 -5.94 24.35 6.93
C ALA A 23 -6.64 23.08 6.39
N GLY A 24 -7.93 23.13 6.15
CA GLY A 24 -8.70 21.99 5.62
C GLY A 24 -8.84 20.86 6.63
N PHE A 25 -8.41 19.66 6.24
CA PHE A 25 -8.57 18.44 7.07
C PHE A 25 -7.95 18.56 8.46
N GLY A 26 -6.88 19.32 8.64
CA GLY A 26 -6.27 19.54 9.95
C GLY A 26 -7.25 20.13 10.98
N LYS A 27 -8.07 21.08 10.60
CA LYS A 27 -9.12 21.65 11.47
C LYS A 27 -10.17 20.60 11.85
N THR A 28 -10.60 19.80 10.89
CA THR A 28 -11.56 18.71 11.13
C THR A 28 -10.98 17.66 12.07
N LEU A 29 -9.73 17.25 11.84
CA LEU A 29 -9.03 16.29 12.70
C LEU A 29 -8.91 16.82 14.13
N SER A 30 -8.50 18.08 14.33
CA SER A 30 -8.41 18.70 15.65
C SER A 30 -9.74 18.64 16.41
N ARG A 31 -10.86 18.94 15.72
CA ARG A 31 -12.20 18.87 16.30
C ARG A 31 -12.57 17.44 16.71
N LEU A 32 -12.30 16.45 15.87
CA LEU A 32 -12.58 15.04 16.15
C LEU A 32 -11.74 14.52 17.32
N LEU A 33 -10.44 14.84 17.33
CA LEU A 33 -9.55 14.43 18.43
C LEU A 33 -10.02 14.95 19.77
N ARG A 34 -10.46 16.22 19.86
CA ARG A 34 -11.05 16.78 21.11
C ARG A 34 -12.29 16.03 21.60
N GLN A 35 -12.97 15.32 20.71
CA GLN A 35 -14.10 14.45 21.03
C GLN A 35 -13.67 13.00 21.34
N GLY A 36 -12.37 12.70 21.37
CA GLY A 36 -11.83 11.36 21.55
C GLY A 36 -11.95 10.46 20.31
N ILE A 37 -12.09 11.05 19.11
CA ILE A 37 -12.24 10.32 17.85
C ILE A 37 -10.97 10.54 17.02
N GLY A 38 -10.23 9.47 16.76
CA GLY A 38 -9.10 9.44 15.86
C GLY A 38 -9.50 9.02 14.44
N VAL A 39 -8.78 9.53 13.45
CA VAL A 39 -8.88 9.10 12.05
C VAL A 39 -7.50 8.65 11.60
N HIS A 40 -7.41 7.50 10.92
CA HIS A 40 -6.15 6.94 10.47
C HIS A 40 -6.27 6.24 9.12
N HIS A 41 -5.60 6.77 8.10
CA HIS A 41 -5.53 6.16 6.77
C HIS A 41 -4.24 6.59 6.03
N ALA A 42 -3.87 5.85 4.99
CA ALA A 42 -2.62 6.05 4.24
C ALA A 42 -2.47 7.45 3.62
N GLY A 43 -3.57 8.08 3.22
CA GLY A 43 -3.58 9.44 2.64
C GLY A 43 -3.40 10.57 3.63
N MET A 44 -3.26 10.29 4.95
CA MET A 44 -2.96 11.33 5.93
C MET A 44 -1.49 11.70 5.94
N LEU A 45 -1.18 12.96 6.25
CA LEU A 45 0.18 13.39 6.51
C LEU A 45 0.80 12.58 7.66
N PRO A 46 2.06 12.15 7.55
CA PRO A 46 2.74 11.33 8.56
C PRO A 46 2.66 11.92 9.97
N ARG A 47 2.76 13.26 10.11
CA ARG A 47 2.65 13.95 11.41
C ARG A 47 1.29 13.76 12.07
N TYR A 48 0.18 13.73 11.29
CA TYR A 48 -1.15 13.49 11.83
C TYR A 48 -1.36 12.05 12.23
N ARG A 49 -0.83 11.09 11.45
CA ARG A 49 -0.88 9.68 11.81
C ARG A 49 -0.16 9.41 13.13
N ARG A 50 1.06 9.93 13.29
CA ARG A 50 1.83 9.79 14.55
C ARG A 50 1.07 10.38 15.74
N LEU A 51 0.45 11.55 15.59
CA LEU A 51 -0.35 12.15 16.65
C LEU A 51 -1.53 11.24 17.06
N VAL A 52 -2.29 10.72 16.08
CA VAL A 52 -3.39 9.79 16.36
C VAL A 52 -2.89 8.51 17.04
N GLU A 53 -1.77 7.96 16.58
CA GLU A 53 -1.14 6.77 17.15
C GLU A 53 -0.72 7.01 18.61
N GLN A 54 -0.08 8.13 18.89
CA GLN A 54 0.34 8.51 20.23
C GLN A 54 -0.86 8.66 21.17
N LEU A 55 -1.86 9.45 20.81
CA LEU A 55 -3.07 9.63 21.62
C LEU A 55 -3.82 8.32 21.85
N ALA A 56 -3.79 7.42 20.88
CA ALA A 56 -4.40 6.11 21.00
C ALA A 56 -3.62 5.19 21.95
N GLN A 57 -2.28 5.20 21.89
CA GLN A 57 -1.42 4.45 22.82
C GLN A 57 -1.55 4.94 24.27
N GLU A 58 -1.73 6.24 24.45
CA GLU A 58 -2.00 6.87 25.75
C GLU A 58 -3.44 6.59 26.24
N GLY A 59 -4.27 5.91 25.45
CA GLY A 59 -5.65 5.57 25.82
C GLY A 59 -6.61 6.76 25.79
N LEU A 60 -6.22 7.87 25.19
CA LEU A 60 -7.02 9.10 25.14
C LEU A 60 -8.13 9.05 24.08
N LEU A 61 -8.01 8.18 23.07
CA LEU A 61 -9.03 8.04 22.04
C LEU A 61 -10.02 6.92 22.38
N LYS A 62 -11.33 7.21 22.28
CA LYS A 62 -12.42 6.26 22.48
C LYS A 62 -12.73 5.47 21.22
N ILE A 63 -12.61 6.12 20.06
CA ILE A 63 -12.90 5.56 18.75
C ILE A 63 -11.77 5.91 17.80
N ILE A 64 -11.36 4.97 17.00
CA ILE A 64 -10.42 5.19 15.89
C ILE A 64 -11.08 4.70 14.62
N CYS A 65 -11.36 5.63 13.70
CA CYS A 65 -11.86 5.33 12.38
C CYS A 65 -10.69 5.20 11.42
N GLY A 66 -10.59 4.09 10.72
CA GLY A 66 -9.48 3.89 9.79
C GLY A 66 -9.79 2.91 8.69
N THR A 67 -8.86 2.82 7.76
CA THR A 67 -8.86 1.81 6.71
C THR A 67 -8.09 0.56 7.18
N ASP A 68 -7.93 -0.42 6.30
CA ASP A 68 -7.14 -1.63 6.57
C ASP A 68 -5.69 -1.36 7.01
N THR A 69 -5.17 -0.15 6.80
CA THR A 69 -3.86 0.28 7.33
C THR A 69 -3.79 0.28 8.85
N LEU A 70 -4.92 0.41 9.55
CA LEU A 70 -5.01 0.22 11.01
C LEU A 70 -4.66 -1.22 11.44
N GLY A 71 -4.89 -2.19 10.57
CA GLY A 71 -4.50 -3.59 10.80
C GLY A 71 -2.99 -3.83 10.70
N VAL A 72 -2.21 -2.90 10.13
CA VAL A 72 -0.79 -3.07 9.84
C VAL A 72 0.04 -2.02 10.56
N GLY A 73 0.95 -2.44 11.42
CA GLY A 73 2.02 -1.60 11.94
C GLY A 73 1.69 -0.68 13.11
N ILE A 74 0.47 -0.65 13.62
CA ILE A 74 0.11 0.15 14.80
C ILE A 74 -0.13 -0.75 16.00
N ASN A 75 0.62 -0.52 17.07
CA ASN A 75 0.36 -1.18 18.35
C ASN A 75 -0.54 -0.28 19.22
N VAL A 76 -1.84 -0.35 18.95
CA VAL A 76 -2.86 0.42 19.69
C VAL A 76 -3.73 -0.55 20.49
N PRO A 77 -3.99 -0.28 21.78
CA PRO A 77 -4.85 -1.12 22.60
C PRO A 77 -6.33 -0.97 22.17
N ILE A 78 -6.85 -1.92 21.43
CA ILE A 78 -8.23 -1.92 20.93
C ILE A 78 -9.00 -3.05 21.60
N ARG A 79 -10.10 -2.75 22.28
CA ARG A 79 -10.99 -3.77 22.86
C ARG A 79 -11.94 -4.34 21.83
N THR A 80 -12.51 -3.51 20.99
CA THR A 80 -13.53 -3.89 20.01
C THR A 80 -13.16 -3.40 18.63
N VAL A 81 -13.19 -4.29 17.66
CA VAL A 81 -13.05 -3.98 16.23
C VAL A 81 -14.43 -4.05 15.59
N MET A 82 -14.82 -2.98 14.88
CA MET A 82 -16.06 -2.91 14.12
C MET A 82 -15.76 -2.77 12.63
N PHE A 83 -16.18 -3.74 11.84
CA PHE A 83 -16.19 -3.65 10.40
C PHE A 83 -17.46 -2.94 9.94
N THR A 84 -17.33 -1.79 9.30
CA THR A 84 -18.47 -1.09 8.67
C THR A 84 -18.91 -1.76 7.38
N SER A 85 -18.04 -2.57 6.76
CA SER A 85 -18.30 -3.44 5.62
C SER A 85 -17.34 -4.61 5.61
N LEU A 86 -17.77 -5.76 5.10
CA LEU A 86 -16.90 -6.92 4.82
C LEU A 86 -16.33 -6.91 3.41
N THR A 87 -16.39 -5.76 2.73
CA THR A 87 -15.87 -5.57 1.37
C THR A 87 -14.81 -4.49 1.32
N LYS A 88 -13.91 -4.55 0.34
CA LYS A 88 -12.92 -3.51 0.06
C LYS A 88 -12.71 -3.35 -1.44
N PHE A 89 -12.29 -2.15 -1.84
CA PHE A 89 -11.80 -1.88 -3.18
C PHE A 89 -10.33 -2.29 -3.29
N ASP A 90 -9.98 -3.11 -4.29
CA ASP A 90 -8.62 -3.66 -4.46
C ASP A 90 -7.76 -2.90 -5.48
N GLY A 91 -8.22 -1.71 -5.89
CA GLY A 91 -7.62 -0.90 -6.95
C GLY A 91 -8.25 -1.10 -8.33
N ARG A 92 -9.07 -2.16 -8.50
CA ARG A 92 -9.78 -2.48 -9.76
C ARG A 92 -11.27 -2.67 -9.56
N ARG A 93 -11.65 -3.38 -8.51
CA ARG A 93 -13.05 -3.70 -8.18
C ARG A 93 -13.26 -3.83 -6.68
N THR A 94 -14.49 -3.64 -6.25
CA THR A 94 -14.92 -3.99 -4.88
C THR A 94 -15.08 -5.51 -4.79
N ARG A 95 -14.58 -6.10 -3.72
CA ARG A 95 -14.69 -7.55 -3.42
C ARG A 95 -14.83 -7.79 -1.92
N VAL A 96 -15.30 -8.96 -1.55
CA VAL A 96 -15.28 -9.42 -0.15
C VAL A 96 -13.82 -9.50 0.33
N LEU A 97 -13.61 -9.20 1.61
CA LEU A 97 -12.30 -9.37 2.28
C LEU A 97 -11.82 -10.81 2.14
N LYS A 98 -10.51 -10.98 1.99
CA LYS A 98 -9.87 -12.28 2.14
C LYS A 98 -9.78 -12.63 3.63
N SER A 99 -9.70 -13.92 3.94
CA SER A 99 -9.60 -14.38 5.33
C SER A 99 -8.40 -13.76 6.05
N ARG A 100 -7.24 -13.68 5.39
CA ARG A 100 -6.06 -13.00 5.93
C ARG A 100 -6.31 -11.52 6.25
N GLU A 101 -6.97 -10.78 5.34
CA GLU A 101 -7.28 -9.35 5.53
C GLU A 101 -8.23 -9.17 6.72
N PHE A 102 -9.23 -10.05 6.82
CA PHE A 102 -10.16 -10.06 7.95
C PHE A 102 -9.43 -10.33 9.26
N HIS A 103 -8.67 -11.42 9.36
CA HIS A 103 -7.96 -11.80 10.59
C HIS A 103 -6.88 -10.78 10.99
N GLN A 104 -6.25 -10.11 10.04
CA GLN A 104 -5.26 -9.06 10.31
C GLN A 104 -5.88 -7.86 11.02
N ILE A 105 -7.12 -7.50 10.67
CA ILE A 105 -7.87 -6.42 11.31
C ILE A 105 -8.54 -6.93 12.58
N ALA A 106 -9.25 -8.06 12.53
CA ALA A 106 -9.96 -8.68 13.64
C ALA A 106 -9.02 -9.04 14.80
N GLY A 107 -7.80 -9.52 14.48
CA GLY A 107 -6.77 -9.86 15.49
C GLY A 107 -6.23 -8.67 16.28
N ARG A 108 -6.69 -7.45 16.00
CA ARG A 108 -6.42 -6.28 16.86
C ARG A 108 -7.39 -6.16 18.03
N ALA A 109 -8.47 -6.94 18.05
CA ALA A 109 -9.42 -6.94 19.14
C ALA A 109 -8.86 -7.67 20.39
N GLY A 110 -9.00 -7.02 21.54
CA GLY A 110 -8.45 -7.50 22.81
C GLY A 110 -7.07 -6.94 23.12
N ARG A 111 -6.93 -6.39 24.33
CA ARG A 111 -5.68 -5.79 24.81
C ARG A 111 -4.93 -6.81 25.65
N ALA A 112 -3.75 -7.24 25.20
CA ALA A 112 -2.92 -8.17 25.95
C ALA A 112 -2.62 -7.61 27.36
N GLY A 113 -2.87 -8.44 28.38
CA GLY A 113 -2.68 -8.07 29.79
C GLY A 113 -3.80 -7.24 30.42
N PHE A 114 -4.81 -6.79 29.66
CA PHE A 114 -5.93 -5.98 30.17
C PHE A 114 -7.30 -6.61 29.92
N ASP A 115 -7.49 -7.18 28.74
CA ASP A 115 -8.78 -7.76 28.35
C ASP A 115 -8.68 -9.29 28.31
N THR A 116 -9.66 -9.95 28.88
CA THR A 116 -9.82 -11.41 28.77
C THR A 116 -10.56 -11.80 27.49
N VAL A 117 -11.32 -10.86 26.92
CA VAL A 117 -12.11 -11.07 25.71
C VAL A 117 -12.03 -9.82 24.83
N GLY A 118 -11.68 -10.00 23.55
CA GLY A 118 -11.82 -9.00 22.50
C GLY A 118 -13.11 -9.23 21.69
N TYR A 119 -13.69 -8.16 21.18
CA TYR A 119 -14.94 -8.24 20.41
C TYR A 119 -14.71 -7.84 18.96
N VAL A 120 -15.28 -8.60 18.04
CA VAL A 120 -15.30 -8.29 16.61
C VAL A 120 -16.76 -8.22 16.16
N VAL A 121 -17.13 -7.09 15.58
CA VAL A 121 -18.51 -6.83 15.11
C VAL A 121 -18.47 -6.47 13.64
N ALA A 122 -19.41 -6.97 12.85
CA ALA A 122 -19.60 -6.58 11.46
C ALA A 122 -20.98 -5.96 11.26
N GLN A 123 -21.03 -4.81 10.62
CA GLN A 123 -22.29 -4.15 10.26
C GLN A 123 -22.90 -4.87 9.06
N ALA A 124 -24.18 -5.24 9.16
CA ALA A 124 -24.93 -5.77 8.03
C ALA A 124 -25.16 -4.68 6.96
N PRO A 125 -25.32 -5.04 5.67
CA PRO A 125 -25.64 -4.09 4.61
C PRO A 125 -26.90 -3.28 4.90
N GLU A 126 -26.93 -2.01 4.48
CA GLU A 126 -28.04 -1.10 4.77
C GLU A 126 -29.40 -1.63 4.29
N HIS A 127 -29.47 -2.22 3.09
CA HIS A 127 -30.69 -2.82 2.56
C HIS A 127 -31.17 -4.00 3.42
N VAL A 128 -30.24 -4.77 4.00
CA VAL A 128 -30.58 -5.88 4.92
C VAL A 128 -31.14 -5.32 6.23
N ILE A 129 -30.52 -4.28 6.77
CA ILE A 129 -31.00 -3.59 7.99
C ILE A 129 -32.39 -3.00 7.75
N ALA A 130 -32.60 -2.32 6.60
CA ALA A 130 -33.88 -1.72 6.24
C ALA A 130 -34.97 -2.80 6.12
N ASN A 131 -34.67 -3.92 5.45
CA ASN A 131 -35.57 -5.04 5.30
C ASN A 131 -35.93 -5.69 6.63
N HIS A 132 -34.94 -5.88 7.52
CA HIS A 132 -35.18 -6.42 8.84
C HIS A 132 -36.08 -5.50 9.66
N LYS A 133 -35.84 -4.19 9.66
CA LYS A 133 -36.70 -3.20 10.33
C LYS A 133 -38.12 -3.19 9.78
N ALA A 134 -38.28 -3.30 8.46
CA ALA A 134 -39.59 -3.35 7.82
C ALA A 134 -40.37 -4.62 8.20
N LEU A 135 -39.70 -5.78 8.24
CA LEU A 135 -40.29 -7.04 8.69
C LEU A 135 -40.65 -7.03 10.18
N ALA A 136 -39.77 -6.44 11.02
CA ALA A 136 -40.07 -6.28 12.44
C ALA A 136 -41.29 -5.39 12.70
N LYS A 137 -41.46 -4.32 11.93
CA LYS A 137 -42.67 -3.47 11.99
C LYS A 137 -43.96 -4.21 11.56
N ALA A 138 -43.85 -5.16 10.65
CA ALA A 138 -45.01 -5.98 10.21
C ALA A 138 -45.47 -6.98 11.28
N GLY A 139 -44.66 -7.26 12.30
CA GLY A 139 -44.92 -8.22 13.38
C GLY A 139 -45.04 -9.66 12.82
N ASP A 140 -45.78 -10.50 13.53
CA ASP A 140 -45.96 -11.91 13.17
C ASP A 140 -47.15 -12.17 12.22
N ASP A 141 -47.82 -11.10 11.76
CA ASP A 141 -48.94 -11.21 10.80
C ASP A 141 -48.42 -11.62 9.41
N PRO A 142 -48.76 -12.85 8.90
CA PRO A 142 -48.29 -13.31 7.60
C PRO A 142 -48.78 -12.46 6.43
N LYS A 143 -49.94 -11.82 6.55
CA LYS A 143 -50.52 -10.97 5.48
C LYS A 143 -49.74 -9.64 5.39
N LYS A 144 -49.35 -9.06 6.53
CA LYS A 144 -48.55 -7.84 6.56
C LYS A 144 -47.12 -8.12 6.09
N ARG A 145 -46.49 -9.23 6.51
CA ARG A 145 -45.16 -9.63 6.06
C ARG A 145 -45.05 -9.83 4.57
N ARG A 146 -46.09 -10.41 3.91
CA ARG A 146 -46.11 -10.58 2.46
C ARG A 146 -46.20 -9.25 1.70
N LYS A 147 -46.76 -8.21 2.31
CA LYS A 147 -46.88 -6.87 1.70
C LYS A 147 -45.63 -6.00 1.88
N VAL A 148 -44.63 -6.42 2.68
CA VAL A 148 -43.40 -5.67 2.87
C VAL A 148 -42.59 -5.64 1.60
N GLN A 149 -42.46 -4.45 1.01
CA GLN A 149 -41.58 -4.20 -0.12
C GLN A 149 -40.11 -4.26 0.34
N ARG A 150 -39.36 -5.21 -0.20
CA ARG A 150 -37.96 -5.38 0.14
C ARG A 150 -37.07 -4.41 -0.63
N HIS A 151 -36.18 -3.74 0.08
CA HIS A 151 -35.11 -2.95 -0.52
C HIS A 151 -34.09 -3.87 -1.20
N LYS A 152 -33.80 -3.60 -2.46
CA LYS A 152 -32.72 -4.28 -3.21
C LYS A 152 -31.36 -3.64 -2.90
N PRO A 153 -30.25 -4.40 -3.00
CA PRO A 153 -28.93 -3.81 -2.93
C PRO A 153 -28.75 -2.77 -4.04
N PRO A 154 -27.93 -1.72 -3.84
CA PRO A 154 -27.54 -0.81 -4.89
C PRO A 154 -26.87 -1.54 -6.07
N GLU A 155 -26.90 -0.96 -7.25
CA GLU A 155 -26.22 -1.50 -8.42
C GLU A 155 -24.71 -1.59 -8.18
N GLY A 156 -24.09 -2.69 -8.59
CA GLY A 156 -22.66 -2.95 -8.34
C GLY A 156 -22.29 -3.29 -6.90
N PHE A 157 -23.26 -3.41 -5.99
CA PHE A 157 -22.98 -3.77 -4.60
C PHE A 157 -22.50 -5.22 -4.48
N VAL A 158 -21.35 -5.42 -3.87
CA VAL A 158 -20.82 -6.74 -3.52
C VAL A 158 -21.49 -7.20 -2.23
N ASN A 159 -22.42 -8.13 -2.36
CA ASN A 159 -23.22 -8.61 -1.24
C ASN A 159 -22.40 -9.45 -0.26
N TYR A 160 -22.72 -9.32 1.02
CA TYR A 160 -22.21 -10.16 2.11
C TYR A 160 -23.31 -10.37 3.16
N SER A 161 -23.19 -11.46 3.90
CA SER A 161 -24.19 -11.93 4.84
C SER A 161 -23.52 -12.41 6.13
N GLU A 162 -24.30 -12.85 7.10
CA GLU A 162 -23.84 -13.53 8.31
C GLU A 162 -22.99 -14.77 7.97
N GLU A 163 -23.39 -15.53 6.96
CA GLU A 163 -22.62 -16.68 6.47
C GLU A 163 -21.24 -16.26 5.94
N THR A 164 -21.16 -15.10 5.26
CA THR A 164 -19.89 -14.53 4.80
C THR A 164 -18.99 -14.21 6.01
N PHE A 165 -19.56 -13.62 7.07
CA PHE A 165 -18.84 -13.29 8.28
C PHE A 165 -18.33 -14.56 8.99
N THR A 166 -19.19 -15.54 9.18
CA THR A 166 -18.84 -16.85 9.77
C THR A 166 -17.73 -17.54 8.98
N LYS A 167 -17.87 -17.56 7.65
CA LYS A 167 -16.82 -18.13 6.77
C LYS A 167 -15.48 -17.41 6.90
N LEU A 168 -15.47 -16.10 7.03
CA LEU A 168 -14.23 -15.34 7.25
C LEU A 168 -13.57 -15.67 8.60
N ILE A 169 -14.37 -15.91 9.64
CA ILE A 169 -13.88 -16.33 10.98
C ILE A 169 -13.25 -17.72 10.91
N GLU A 170 -13.92 -18.67 10.28
CA GLU A 170 -13.54 -20.09 10.26
C GLU A 170 -12.44 -20.41 9.23
N SER A 171 -12.32 -19.59 8.19
CA SER A 171 -11.37 -19.85 7.11
C SER A 171 -9.92 -19.64 7.55
N THR A 172 -9.07 -20.56 7.21
CA THR A 172 -7.61 -20.40 7.36
C THR A 172 -7.10 -19.25 6.49
N PRO A 173 -6.29 -18.32 7.03
CA PRO A 173 -5.68 -17.27 6.24
C PRO A 173 -4.86 -17.82 5.07
N GLU A 174 -4.99 -17.19 3.89
CA GLU A 174 -4.28 -17.58 2.71
C GLU A 174 -2.76 -17.52 2.92
N THR A 175 -2.03 -18.45 2.34
CA THR A 175 -0.56 -18.49 2.39
C THR A 175 0.01 -17.25 1.69
N LEU A 176 1.02 -16.64 2.28
CA LEU A 176 1.76 -15.56 1.62
C LEU A 176 2.68 -16.16 0.56
N HIS A 177 2.52 -15.71 -0.66
CA HIS A 177 3.47 -15.97 -1.73
C HIS A 177 4.30 -14.72 -1.96
N ALA A 178 5.61 -14.85 -1.94
CA ALA A 178 6.51 -13.75 -2.28
C ALA A 178 6.28 -13.36 -3.74
N ARG A 179 6.03 -12.06 -3.97
CA ARG A 179 5.99 -11.48 -5.33
C ARG A 179 7.40 -11.03 -5.71
N MET A 180 8.31 -11.99 -5.79
CA MET A 180 9.69 -11.72 -6.09
C MET A 180 9.85 -11.26 -7.54
N ARG A 181 10.70 -10.26 -7.73
CA ARG A 181 11.21 -9.83 -9.02
C ARG A 181 12.72 -9.86 -8.95
N ILE A 182 13.37 -10.47 -9.93
CA ILE A 182 14.83 -10.41 -10.03
C ILE A 182 15.18 -9.10 -10.71
N THR A 183 16.01 -8.31 -10.04
CA THR A 183 16.55 -7.04 -10.51
C THR A 183 18.06 -7.15 -10.69
N GLU A 184 18.65 -6.23 -11.42
CA GLU A 184 20.07 -6.10 -11.66
C GLU A 184 20.83 -5.95 -10.34
N ALA A 185 20.36 -5.07 -9.45
CA ALA A 185 20.96 -4.87 -8.14
C ALA A 185 20.98 -6.15 -7.29
N MET A 186 19.91 -6.94 -7.35
CA MET A 186 19.84 -8.24 -6.66
C MET A 186 20.87 -9.22 -7.22
N LEU A 187 21.00 -9.30 -8.54
CA LEU A 187 21.96 -10.20 -9.18
C LEU A 187 23.40 -9.77 -8.90
N LEU A 188 23.70 -8.47 -8.94
CA LEU A 188 25.01 -7.93 -8.61
C LEU A 188 25.38 -8.20 -7.14
N ASN A 189 24.43 -8.08 -6.21
CA ASN A 189 24.64 -8.47 -4.82
C ASN A 189 24.99 -9.95 -4.65
N LEU A 190 24.34 -10.85 -5.44
CA LEU A 190 24.68 -12.28 -5.44
C LEU A 190 26.06 -12.53 -6.05
N LEU A 191 26.44 -11.77 -7.08
CA LEU A 191 27.75 -11.88 -7.74
C LEU A 191 28.92 -11.43 -6.84
N GLN A 192 28.69 -10.56 -5.87
CA GLN A 192 29.71 -10.12 -4.92
C GLN A 192 30.05 -11.17 -3.85
N ARG A 193 29.14 -12.11 -3.61
CA ARG A 193 29.35 -13.18 -2.62
C ARG A 193 30.38 -14.17 -3.11
N ASP A 194 31.16 -14.73 -2.18
CA ASP A 194 32.12 -15.80 -2.52
C ASP A 194 31.43 -17.17 -2.57
N GLU A 195 30.49 -17.32 -3.50
CA GLU A 195 29.71 -18.52 -3.76
C GLU A 195 29.37 -18.69 -5.25
N ASP A 196 28.98 -19.90 -5.67
CA ASP A 196 28.47 -20.09 -7.03
C ASP A 196 27.17 -19.34 -7.25
N THR A 197 27.21 -18.30 -8.10
CA THR A 197 26.08 -17.42 -8.37
C THR A 197 24.85 -18.16 -8.89
N ALA A 198 25.02 -19.21 -9.70
CA ALA A 198 23.89 -19.98 -10.22
C ALA A 198 23.17 -20.72 -9.09
N ARG A 199 23.92 -21.30 -8.16
CA ARG A 199 23.35 -21.92 -6.95
C ARG A 199 22.68 -20.90 -6.04
N ALA A 200 23.29 -19.73 -5.85
CA ALA A 200 22.69 -18.64 -5.06
C ALA A 200 21.35 -18.18 -5.65
N VAL A 201 21.29 -17.99 -6.96
CA VAL A 201 20.03 -17.68 -7.67
C VAL A 201 19.02 -18.82 -7.54
N GLN A 202 19.45 -20.06 -7.66
CA GLN A 202 18.58 -21.23 -7.50
C GLN A 202 17.95 -21.25 -6.10
N HIS A 203 18.73 -21.17 -5.04
CA HIS A 203 18.25 -21.16 -3.66
C HIS A 203 17.27 -20.00 -3.42
N LEU A 204 17.57 -18.80 -3.92
CA LEU A 204 16.73 -17.63 -3.79
C LEU A 204 15.36 -17.83 -4.47
N VAL A 205 15.36 -18.36 -5.69
CA VAL A 205 14.12 -18.59 -6.47
C VAL A 205 13.28 -19.71 -5.87
N GLU A 206 13.92 -20.80 -5.41
CA GLU A 206 13.22 -21.93 -4.78
C GLU A 206 12.59 -21.53 -3.43
N ALA A 207 13.28 -20.71 -2.66
CA ALA A 207 12.75 -20.15 -1.41
C ALA A 207 11.58 -19.15 -1.63
N ALA A 208 11.59 -18.45 -2.77
CA ALA A 208 10.60 -17.43 -3.05
C ALA A 208 9.23 -18.00 -3.49
N THR A 209 9.21 -19.08 -4.26
CA THR A 209 7.95 -19.65 -4.79
C THR A 209 8.00 -21.15 -5.05
N PRO A 210 6.96 -21.91 -4.64
CA PRO A 210 6.84 -23.32 -4.99
C PRO A 210 6.37 -23.53 -6.45
N ALA A 211 5.81 -22.49 -7.10
CA ALA A 211 5.20 -22.60 -8.42
C ALA A 211 6.25 -22.75 -9.53
N VAL A 212 6.25 -23.88 -10.23
CA VAL A 212 7.23 -24.20 -11.28
C VAL A 212 7.24 -23.17 -12.42
N ALA A 213 6.06 -22.71 -12.85
CA ALA A 213 5.94 -21.72 -13.93
C ALA A 213 6.58 -20.37 -13.53
N GLU A 214 6.39 -19.97 -12.28
CA GLU A 214 6.96 -18.72 -11.76
C GLU A 214 8.48 -18.85 -11.58
N ARG A 215 8.98 -19.96 -11.06
CA ARG A 215 10.42 -20.26 -11.01
C ARG A 215 11.07 -20.15 -12.37
N ARG A 216 10.46 -20.74 -13.42
CA ARG A 216 10.97 -20.65 -14.79
C ARG A 216 11.05 -19.20 -15.28
N ARG A 217 10.06 -18.37 -14.95
CA ARG A 217 10.06 -16.96 -15.31
C ARG A 217 11.20 -16.20 -14.62
N LEU A 218 11.39 -16.44 -13.31
CA LEU A 218 12.46 -15.85 -12.54
C LEU A 218 13.85 -16.26 -13.04
N TYR A 219 14.08 -17.55 -13.30
CA TYR A 219 15.34 -18.03 -13.90
C TYR A 219 15.62 -17.39 -15.26
N ARG A 220 14.61 -17.32 -16.14
CA ARG A 220 14.76 -16.68 -17.44
C ARG A 220 15.17 -15.20 -17.28
N ARG A 221 14.55 -14.50 -16.34
CA ARG A 221 14.91 -13.11 -16.05
C ARG A 221 16.33 -12.98 -15.50
N ALA A 222 16.74 -13.84 -14.58
CA ALA A 222 18.11 -13.86 -14.06
C ALA A 222 19.15 -14.06 -15.17
N VAL A 223 18.90 -15.00 -16.08
CA VAL A 223 19.79 -15.26 -17.22
C VAL A 223 19.83 -14.06 -18.16
N GLN A 224 18.69 -13.44 -18.48
CA GLN A 224 18.63 -12.23 -19.33
C GLN A 224 19.44 -11.08 -18.74
N ILE A 225 19.27 -10.80 -17.45
CA ILE A 225 20.04 -9.77 -16.75
C ILE A 225 21.54 -10.15 -16.74
N GLY A 226 21.88 -11.37 -16.39
CA GLY A 226 23.29 -11.83 -16.36
C GLY A 226 23.97 -11.67 -17.73
N LEU A 227 23.30 -12.05 -18.82
CA LEU A 227 23.81 -11.84 -20.17
C LEU A 227 23.94 -10.35 -20.55
N SER A 228 23.01 -9.51 -20.10
CA SER A 228 23.09 -8.06 -20.29
C SER A 228 24.31 -7.49 -19.57
N LEU A 229 24.52 -7.84 -18.29
CA LEU A 229 25.64 -7.38 -17.48
C LEU A 229 27.00 -7.84 -18.05
N LEU A 230 27.07 -9.05 -18.62
CA LEU A 230 28.28 -9.54 -19.29
C LEU A 230 28.55 -8.80 -20.60
N ARG A 231 27.50 -8.51 -21.40
CA ARG A 231 27.65 -7.79 -22.69
C ARG A 231 28.02 -6.34 -22.51
N SER A 232 27.54 -5.70 -21.44
CA SER A 232 27.88 -4.31 -21.09
C SER A 232 29.18 -4.20 -20.28
N GLU A 233 29.91 -5.29 -20.12
CA GLU A 233 31.19 -5.35 -19.40
C GLU A 233 31.11 -4.90 -17.92
N VAL A 234 29.90 -4.77 -17.39
CA VAL A 234 29.67 -4.50 -15.95
C VAL A 234 30.15 -5.67 -15.09
N VAL A 235 30.04 -6.87 -15.66
CA VAL A 235 30.49 -8.14 -15.07
C VAL A 235 31.36 -8.87 -16.06
N HIS A 236 32.45 -9.43 -15.60
CA HIS A 236 33.31 -10.32 -16.40
C HIS A 236 33.42 -11.70 -15.78
N ARG A 237 33.77 -12.68 -16.60
CA ARG A 237 34.03 -14.04 -16.16
C ARG A 237 35.45 -14.16 -15.62
N LEU A 238 35.60 -14.74 -14.45
CA LEU A 238 36.90 -15.08 -13.88
C LEU A 238 37.53 -16.24 -14.63
N GLU A 239 38.84 -16.23 -14.88
CA GLU A 239 39.59 -17.33 -15.50
C GLU A 239 39.57 -18.55 -14.57
N VAL A 240 39.75 -18.34 -13.27
CA VAL A 240 39.71 -19.37 -12.25
C VAL A 240 38.62 -19.01 -11.22
N PRO A 241 37.70 -19.94 -10.90
CA PRO A 241 36.74 -19.70 -9.83
C PRO A 241 37.39 -19.41 -8.49
N THR A 242 36.78 -18.58 -7.65
CA THR A 242 37.25 -18.38 -6.27
C THR A 242 37.10 -19.65 -5.42
N PRO A 243 37.73 -19.74 -4.25
CA PRO A 243 37.57 -20.88 -3.34
C PRO A 243 36.10 -21.15 -2.97
N GLY A 244 35.23 -20.13 -2.87
CA GLY A 244 33.80 -20.30 -2.65
C GLY A 244 33.00 -20.69 -3.90
N GLY A 245 33.63 -20.74 -5.08
CA GLY A 245 32.99 -21.14 -6.33
C GLY A 245 32.45 -20.00 -7.18
N ARG A 246 32.72 -18.76 -6.84
CA ARG A 246 32.33 -17.57 -7.63
C ARG A 246 33.05 -17.59 -8.97
N ARG A 247 32.31 -17.44 -10.06
CA ARG A 247 32.81 -17.48 -11.45
C ARG A 247 32.76 -16.16 -12.17
N PHE A 248 32.16 -15.16 -11.58
CA PHE A 248 31.98 -13.84 -12.16
C PHE A 248 32.40 -12.78 -11.16
N ALA A 249 32.93 -11.67 -11.63
CA ALA A 249 33.25 -10.51 -10.82
C ALA A 249 32.75 -9.24 -11.49
N MET A 250 32.53 -8.20 -10.70
CA MET A 250 32.25 -6.87 -11.22
C MET A 250 33.55 -6.26 -11.77
N ASN A 251 33.39 -5.45 -12.81
CA ASN A 251 34.52 -4.70 -13.34
C ASN A 251 34.85 -3.54 -12.37
N GLU A 252 36.07 -3.52 -11.86
CA GLU A 252 36.54 -2.50 -10.90
C GLU A 252 36.67 -1.11 -11.53
N ALA A 253 36.70 -1.01 -12.87
CA ALA A 253 36.76 0.25 -13.59
C ALA A 253 35.38 0.98 -13.67
N LEU A 254 34.30 0.43 -13.11
CA LEU A 254 33.02 1.11 -13.01
C LEU A 254 33.17 2.30 -12.07
N GLN A 255 32.77 3.49 -12.54
CA GLN A 255 32.84 4.73 -11.78
C GLN A 255 32.06 4.64 -10.46
N ASP A 256 32.54 5.32 -9.43
CA ASP A 256 31.92 5.36 -8.07
C ASP A 256 30.44 5.76 -8.09
N ASP A 257 30.01 6.51 -9.13
CA ASP A 257 28.63 6.98 -9.31
C ASP A 257 27.73 6.01 -10.10
N PHE A 258 28.15 4.78 -10.34
CA PHE A 258 27.36 3.80 -11.07
C PHE A 258 26.11 3.38 -10.28
N ALA A 259 24.93 3.84 -10.72
CA ALA A 259 23.68 3.53 -10.09
C ALA A 259 23.23 2.11 -10.45
N LEU A 260 23.53 1.14 -9.59
CA LEU A 260 23.18 -0.28 -9.72
C LEU A 260 21.65 -0.56 -9.73
N ASN A 261 20.84 0.47 -9.45
CA ASN A 261 19.40 0.35 -9.36
C ASN A 261 18.69 0.33 -10.72
N GLN A 262 19.38 0.75 -11.78
CA GLN A 262 18.81 0.82 -13.13
C GLN A 262 19.66 -0.01 -14.10
N PRO A 263 19.04 -0.96 -14.83
CA PRO A 263 19.77 -1.92 -15.67
C PRO A 263 20.48 -1.30 -16.86
N LEU A 264 19.99 -0.16 -17.32
CA LEU A 264 20.51 0.53 -18.51
C LEU A 264 21.28 1.83 -18.15
N SER A 265 21.72 2.01 -16.90
CA SER A 265 22.44 3.22 -16.48
C SER A 265 23.70 3.46 -17.29
N ALA A 266 24.48 2.42 -17.58
CA ALA A 266 25.68 2.51 -18.43
C ALA A 266 25.32 2.97 -19.86
N PHE A 267 24.26 2.39 -20.45
CA PHE A 267 23.78 2.82 -21.75
C PHE A 267 23.27 4.26 -21.73
N ALA A 268 22.55 4.66 -20.69
CA ALA A 268 22.05 6.03 -20.56
C ALA A 268 23.20 7.05 -20.51
N SER A 269 24.26 6.77 -19.77
CA SER A 269 25.46 7.62 -19.70
C SER A 269 26.12 7.81 -21.06
N GLU A 270 26.36 6.71 -21.77
CA GLU A 270 26.95 6.74 -23.14
C GLU A 270 26.02 7.43 -24.14
N ALA A 271 24.72 7.16 -24.10
CA ALA A 271 23.77 7.81 -24.98
C ALA A 271 23.69 9.32 -24.75
N VAL A 272 23.66 9.76 -23.48
CA VAL A 272 23.67 11.19 -23.12
C VAL A 272 24.95 11.87 -23.59
N ALA A 273 26.11 11.21 -23.50
CA ALA A 273 27.39 11.74 -23.93
C ALA A 273 27.44 11.97 -25.49
N THR A 274 26.56 11.33 -26.28
CA THR A 274 26.45 11.53 -27.72
C THR A 274 25.52 12.67 -28.13
N LEU A 275 24.72 13.21 -27.16
CA LEU A 275 23.83 14.33 -27.47
C LEU A 275 24.60 15.63 -27.63
N ASP A 276 24.10 16.50 -28.52
CA ASP A 276 24.66 17.85 -28.71
C ASP A 276 24.26 18.77 -27.54
N PRO A 277 25.23 19.23 -26.71
CA PRO A 277 24.91 20.07 -25.54
C PRO A 277 24.36 21.45 -25.92
N ASP A 278 24.66 21.92 -27.15
CA ASP A 278 24.24 23.24 -27.66
C ASP A 278 22.88 23.20 -28.36
N SER A 279 22.27 22.01 -28.49
CA SER A 279 20.95 21.85 -29.07
C SER A 279 19.87 22.47 -28.18
N PRO A 280 18.92 23.24 -28.74
CA PRO A 280 17.77 23.74 -28.00
C PRO A 280 16.93 22.64 -27.33
N SER A 281 16.97 21.42 -27.89
CA SER A 281 16.27 20.25 -27.36
C SER A 281 17.10 19.42 -26.38
N HIS A 282 18.36 19.77 -26.06
CA HIS A 282 19.28 18.95 -25.29
C HIS A 282 18.67 18.45 -23.96
N ALA A 283 18.05 19.35 -23.20
CA ALA A 283 17.44 18.98 -21.92
C ALA A 283 16.31 17.95 -22.09
N LEU A 284 15.48 18.10 -23.13
CA LEU A 284 14.41 17.16 -23.46
C LEU A 284 14.96 15.82 -23.93
N ASP A 285 16.02 15.84 -24.74
CA ASP A 285 16.67 14.63 -25.26
C ASP A 285 17.31 13.82 -24.10
N VAL A 286 17.97 14.50 -23.15
CA VAL A 286 18.51 13.88 -21.93
C VAL A 286 17.39 13.23 -21.12
N VAL A 287 16.28 13.95 -20.88
CA VAL A 287 15.13 13.40 -20.15
C VAL A 287 14.55 12.19 -20.88
N SER A 288 14.46 12.24 -22.21
CA SER A 288 13.95 11.14 -23.03
C SER A 288 14.83 9.89 -22.95
N VAL A 289 16.15 10.05 -22.94
CA VAL A 289 17.10 8.94 -22.75
C VAL A 289 16.94 8.34 -21.35
N ILE A 290 16.86 9.17 -20.31
CA ILE A 290 16.65 8.71 -18.94
C ILE A 290 15.33 7.96 -18.83
N GLU A 291 14.24 8.51 -19.33
CA GLU A 291 12.91 7.90 -19.33
C GLU A 291 12.90 6.54 -20.02
N ALA A 292 13.53 6.44 -21.20
CA ALA A 292 13.62 5.21 -21.97
C ALA A 292 14.44 4.11 -21.25
N THR A 293 15.36 4.48 -20.37
CA THR A 293 16.21 3.54 -19.63
C THR A 293 15.67 3.14 -18.25
N LEU A 294 14.60 3.78 -17.77
CA LEU A 294 13.97 3.42 -16.50
C LEU A 294 13.27 2.07 -16.56
N ASP A 295 13.43 1.28 -15.51
CA ASP A 295 12.73 -0.01 -15.32
C ASP A 295 11.20 0.18 -15.20
N ASN A 296 10.77 1.32 -14.65
CA ASN A 296 9.38 1.74 -14.56
C ASN A 296 9.24 3.26 -14.75
N PRO A 297 9.00 3.71 -15.98
CA PRO A 297 8.89 5.14 -16.30
C PRO A 297 7.61 5.81 -15.76
N MET A 298 6.64 5.03 -15.27
CA MET A 298 5.31 5.53 -14.88
C MET A 298 5.36 6.68 -13.88
N THR A 299 6.32 6.69 -12.94
CA THR A 299 6.45 7.77 -11.95
C THR A 299 6.80 9.09 -12.62
N VAL A 300 7.71 9.06 -13.61
CA VAL A 300 8.12 10.25 -14.39
C VAL A 300 6.99 10.71 -15.30
N LEU A 301 6.35 9.78 -16.01
CA LEU A 301 5.21 10.06 -16.90
C LEU A 301 4.04 10.71 -16.16
N ILE A 302 3.69 10.20 -14.99
CA ILE A 302 2.64 10.79 -14.14
C ILE A 302 3.03 12.20 -13.68
N ALA A 303 4.28 12.41 -13.28
CA ALA A 303 4.76 13.73 -12.87
C ALA A 303 4.71 14.73 -14.03
N GLN A 304 5.12 14.32 -15.23
CA GLN A 304 5.04 15.13 -16.47
C GLN A 304 3.58 15.45 -16.83
N GLN A 305 2.69 14.48 -16.75
CA GLN A 305 1.25 14.68 -16.99
C GLN A 305 0.66 15.71 -16.02
N HIS A 306 1.01 15.63 -14.74
CA HIS A 306 0.55 16.60 -13.73
C HIS A 306 1.10 18.00 -14.00
N ALA A 307 2.37 18.13 -14.38
CA ALA A 307 2.98 19.41 -14.72
C ALA A 307 2.30 20.04 -15.94
N ALA A 308 2.16 19.29 -17.04
CA ALA A 308 1.50 19.76 -18.26
C ALA A 308 0.03 20.15 -18.01
N ARG A 309 -0.71 19.36 -17.19
CA ARG A 309 -2.08 19.72 -16.79
C ARG A 309 -2.10 21.01 -15.99
N GLY A 310 -1.16 21.20 -15.05
CA GLY A 310 -1.03 22.41 -14.25
C GLY A 310 -0.77 23.66 -15.12
N GLU A 311 0.12 23.56 -16.08
CA GLU A 311 0.42 24.63 -17.04
C GLU A 311 -0.80 24.95 -17.91
N ALA A 312 -1.50 23.95 -18.44
CA ALA A 312 -2.70 24.15 -19.24
C ALA A 312 -3.79 24.85 -18.42
N ILE A 313 -4.01 24.46 -17.15
CA ILE A 313 -4.98 25.12 -16.26
C ILE A 313 -4.55 26.56 -15.96
N ALA A 314 -3.27 26.84 -15.78
CA ALA A 314 -2.77 28.19 -15.55
C ALA A 314 -3.04 29.10 -16.77
N HIS A 315 -2.74 28.61 -17.98
CA HIS A 315 -3.06 29.33 -19.22
C HIS A 315 -4.56 29.58 -19.39
N MET A 316 -5.40 28.57 -19.13
CA MET A 316 -6.86 28.74 -19.22
C MET A 316 -7.37 29.78 -18.22
N LYS A 317 -6.81 29.86 -17.02
CA LYS A 317 -7.16 30.89 -16.04
C LYS A 317 -6.72 32.29 -16.47
N GLU A 318 -5.54 32.43 -17.09
CA GLU A 318 -5.06 33.69 -17.68
C GLU A 318 -5.97 34.16 -18.82
N ASP A 319 -6.53 33.23 -19.58
CA ASP A 319 -7.49 33.48 -20.65
C ASP A 319 -8.93 33.72 -20.16
N GLY A 320 -9.17 33.70 -18.83
CA GLY A 320 -10.45 34.04 -18.20
C GLY A 320 -11.45 32.88 -18.15
N TYR A 321 -11.00 31.63 -18.29
CA TYR A 321 -11.85 30.45 -18.07
C TYR A 321 -11.86 30.07 -16.60
N ASP A 322 -13.05 29.94 -15.99
CA ASP A 322 -13.22 29.35 -14.68
C ASP A 322 -13.18 27.81 -14.82
N TYR A 323 -12.31 27.19 -14.03
CA TYR A 323 -12.21 25.73 -13.95
C TYR A 323 -13.07 25.24 -12.77
N GLU A 324 -14.20 24.61 -13.07
CA GLU A 324 -14.94 23.80 -12.08
C GLU A 324 -14.39 22.36 -12.12
N GLU A 325 -13.90 21.86 -10.99
CA GLU A 325 -13.54 20.45 -10.82
C GLU A 325 -14.84 19.62 -10.71
N ASP A 326 -15.17 18.84 -11.73
CA ASP A 326 -16.13 17.73 -11.66
C ASP A 326 -15.51 16.48 -11.03
#